data_86da057b15a209187a677aa0799e0028
#
_entry.id   86da057b15a209187a677aa0799e0028
#
_cell.length_a   1.000
_cell.length_b   1.000
_cell.length_c   1.000
_cell.angle_alpha   90.00
_cell.angle_beta   90.00
_cell.angle_gamma   90.00
#
_symmetry.space_group_name_H-M   'P 1'
#
loop_
_entity.id
_entity.type
_entity.pdbx_description
1 polymer ?
#
loop_
_entity_poly.entity_id
_entity_poly.type
_entity_poly.pdbx_seq_one_letter_code
_entity_poly.pdbx_strand_id
1 'polypeptide(L)'
;MTKKSTHYKQVVYKYILSLIFIYITQLFFYLFNRGLFQIEGVKECFNIFIGCTRYALSSISIFLLPYLFLNLLPLVNQWHKKWFKITSNVLYLLANVFMIAVNLIDAGYYRFSFKRLTADITRYLGVGGDFNELIPQFLRDYWHIVTVFICLLIVLFTINTFLNKKLKPHKEKFSKFLILKRSIAFIVAVPLLILFQRGGVQTRPLGLMHASQYTTTQNTALVLNTPFTLYRTF
;
A
#
# COMPACT_ATOMS: atom_id res chain seq x y z
N MET A 1 -27.11 21.41 12.87
CA MET A 1 -26.14 20.82 11.92
C MET A 1 -25.34 19.73 12.63
N THR A 2 -25.61 18.46 12.34
CA THR A 2 -24.89 17.32 12.92
C THR A 2 -23.45 17.33 12.40
N LYS A 3 -22.47 17.61 13.28
CA LYS A 3 -21.04 17.48 12.95
C LYS A 3 -20.80 16.03 12.49
N LYS A 4 -20.68 15.82 11.17
CA LYS A 4 -20.41 14.52 10.55
C LYS A 4 -19.16 13.90 11.17
N SER A 5 -19.22 12.62 11.50
CA SER A 5 -18.11 11.83 12.04
C SER A 5 -16.84 12.01 11.18
N THR A 6 -15.87 12.75 11.72
CA THR A 6 -14.59 13.03 11.03
C THR A 6 -13.66 11.82 11.03
N HIS A 7 -13.93 10.81 11.89
CA HIS A 7 -13.09 9.62 12.03
C HIS A 7 -13.06 8.76 10.75
N TYR A 8 -14.23 8.37 10.21
CA TYR A 8 -14.28 7.58 8.97
C TYR A 8 -13.70 8.33 7.77
N LYS A 9 -13.90 9.66 7.72
CA LYS A 9 -13.23 10.48 6.69
C LYS A 9 -11.71 10.38 6.80
N GLN A 10 -11.17 10.41 8.01
CA GLN A 10 -9.73 10.25 8.24
C GLN A 10 -9.23 8.90 7.72
N VAL A 11 -9.96 7.80 7.98
CA VAL A 11 -9.61 6.46 7.48
C VAL A 11 -9.60 6.43 5.96
N VAL A 12 -10.64 6.98 5.32
CA VAL A 12 -10.73 7.04 3.84
C VAL A 12 -9.60 7.87 3.24
N TYR A 13 -9.31 9.06 3.78
CA TYR A 13 -8.21 9.89 3.27
C TYR A 13 -6.84 9.23 3.44
N LYS A 14 -6.61 8.53 4.54
CA LYS A 14 -5.39 7.75 4.75
C LYS A 14 -5.27 6.57 3.78
N TYR A 15 -6.38 5.90 3.47
CA TYR A 15 -6.41 4.84 2.46
C TYR A 15 -6.08 5.39 1.07
N ILE A 16 -6.69 6.51 0.67
CA ILE A 16 -6.41 7.19 -0.59
C ILE A 16 -4.95 7.67 -0.64
N LEU A 17 -4.42 8.19 0.47
CA LEU A 17 -3.02 8.61 0.55
C LEU A 17 -2.07 7.44 0.29
N SER A 18 -2.33 6.27 0.87
CA SER A 18 -1.55 5.06 0.61
C SER A 18 -1.61 4.65 -0.87
N LEU A 19 -2.78 4.79 -1.51
CA LEU A 19 -2.94 4.52 -2.94
C LEU A 19 -2.07 5.45 -3.80
N ILE A 20 -2.05 6.74 -3.45
CA ILE A 20 -1.21 7.73 -4.13
C ILE A 20 0.28 7.36 -4.01
N PHE A 21 0.74 6.95 -2.81
CA PHE A 21 2.14 6.53 -2.62
C PHE A 21 2.49 5.28 -3.44
N ILE A 22 1.60 4.30 -3.55
CA ILE A 22 1.83 3.15 -4.43
C ILE A 22 1.95 3.60 -5.90
N TYR A 23 1.10 4.50 -6.37
CA TYR A 23 1.21 5.02 -7.74
C TYR A 23 2.52 5.79 -7.97
N ILE A 24 2.94 6.61 -7.01
CA ILE A 24 4.21 7.34 -7.11
C ILE A 24 5.39 6.35 -7.20
N THR A 25 5.41 5.32 -6.36
CA THR A 25 6.49 4.31 -6.39
C THR A 25 6.45 3.45 -7.64
N GLN A 26 5.27 3.15 -8.19
CA GLN A 26 5.15 2.45 -9.49
C GLN A 26 5.57 3.33 -10.66
N LEU A 27 5.22 4.62 -10.65
CA LEU A 27 5.71 5.56 -11.65
C LEU A 27 7.23 5.68 -11.59
N PHE A 28 7.81 5.76 -10.38
CA PHE A 28 9.26 5.73 -10.20
C PHE A 28 9.87 4.44 -10.76
N PHE A 29 9.28 3.28 -10.48
CA PHE A 29 9.71 1.99 -11.02
C PHE A 29 9.75 2.00 -12.56
N TYR A 30 8.68 2.51 -13.19
CA TYR A 30 8.61 2.63 -14.65
C TYR A 30 9.69 3.57 -15.19
N LEU A 31 9.81 4.78 -14.63
CA LEU A 31 10.78 5.78 -15.09
C LEU A 31 12.22 5.28 -14.93
N PHE A 32 12.52 4.62 -13.81
CA PHE A 32 13.85 4.08 -13.52
C PHE A 32 14.24 2.93 -14.46
N ASN A 33 13.28 2.14 -14.90
CA ASN A 33 13.46 0.97 -15.77
C ASN A 33 12.90 1.18 -17.19
N ARG A 34 12.70 2.43 -17.63
CA ARG A 34 11.98 2.77 -18.87
C ARG A 34 12.53 2.03 -20.11
N GLY A 35 13.82 1.84 -20.21
CA GLY A 35 14.46 1.16 -21.35
C GLY A 35 14.12 -0.33 -21.47
N LEU A 36 13.51 -0.94 -20.45
CA LEU A 36 13.15 -2.37 -20.45
C LEU A 36 11.69 -2.60 -20.86
N PHE A 37 10.89 -1.55 -21.01
CA PHE A 37 9.45 -1.63 -21.31
C PHE A 37 9.12 -0.98 -22.64
N GLN A 38 8.22 -1.62 -23.38
CA GLN A 38 7.69 -1.12 -24.64
C GLN A 38 6.18 -1.05 -24.53
N ILE A 39 5.62 0.16 -24.36
CA ILE A 39 4.18 0.38 -24.26
C ILE A 39 3.66 0.77 -25.64
N GLU A 40 2.76 -0.02 -26.19
CA GLU A 40 2.16 0.19 -27.51
C GLU A 40 0.85 0.99 -27.39
N GLY A 41 0.97 2.30 -27.41
CA GLY A 41 -0.16 3.20 -27.50
C GLY A 41 -0.93 3.46 -26.19
N VAL A 42 -1.93 4.36 -26.31
CA VAL A 42 -2.71 4.86 -25.17
C VAL A 42 -3.62 3.78 -24.55
N LYS A 43 -4.12 2.87 -25.38
CA LYS A 43 -5.01 1.77 -24.91
C LYS A 43 -4.29 0.83 -23.94
N GLU A 44 -3.06 0.44 -24.27
CA GLU A 44 -2.26 -0.42 -23.38
C GLU A 44 -1.91 0.31 -22.08
N CYS A 45 -1.52 1.59 -22.17
CA CYS A 45 -1.26 2.42 -20.98
C CYS A 45 -2.47 2.47 -20.04
N PHE A 46 -3.68 2.63 -20.59
CA PHE A 46 -4.92 2.63 -19.81
C PHE A 46 -5.21 1.29 -19.16
N ASN A 47 -5.00 0.17 -19.89
CA ASN A 47 -5.16 -1.18 -19.35
C ASN A 47 -4.15 -1.45 -18.21
N ILE A 48 -2.88 -1.06 -18.40
CA ILE A 48 -1.86 -1.14 -17.35
C ILE A 48 -2.33 -0.37 -16.11
N PHE A 49 -2.85 0.86 -16.27
CA PHE A 49 -3.34 1.66 -15.16
C PHE A 49 -4.50 1.00 -14.41
N ILE A 50 -5.47 0.39 -15.13
CA ILE A 50 -6.56 -0.38 -14.50
C ILE A 50 -5.99 -1.56 -13.71
N GLY A 51 -5.08 -2.31 -14.31
CA GLY A 51 -4.39 -3.41 -13.64
C GLY A 51 -3.63 -2.93 -12.40
N CYS A 52 -2.79 -1.90 -12.52
CA CYS A 52 -2.08 -1.27 -11.39
C CYS A 52 -3.03 -0.92 -10.24
N THR A 53 -4.18 -0.31 -10.56
CA THR A 53 -5.18 0.07 -9.56
C THR A 53 -5.69 -1.16 -8.80
N ARG A 54 -6.00 -2.24 -9.51
CA ARG A 54 -6.52 -3.47 -8.94
C ARG A 54 -5.50 -4.14 -8.01
N TYR A 55 -4.24 -4.21 -8.42
CA TYR A 55 -3.15 -4.74 -7.59
C TYR A 55 -2.82 -3.84 -6.41
N ALA A 56 -2.86 -2.52 -6.60
CA ALA A 56 -2.64 -1.55 -5.53
C ALA A 56 -3.72 -1.63 -4.44
N LEU A 57 -5.00 -1.69 -4.82
CA LEU A 57 -6.11 -1.85 -3.88
C LEU A 57 -5.99 -3.15 -3.08
N SER A 58 -5.59 -4.25 -3.73
CA SER A 58 -5.35 -5.53 -3.07
C SER A 58 -4.22 -5.42 -2.04
N SER A 59 -3.07 -4.88 -2.42
CA SER A 59 -1.92 -4.71 -1.52
C SER A 59 -2.24 -3.83 -0.32
N ILE A 60 -2.87 -2.67 -0.56
CA ILE A 60 -3.23 -1.73 0.51
C ILE A 60 -4.20 -2.39 1.50
N SER A 61 -5.19 -3.12 0.99
CA SER A 61 -6.17 -3.80 1.86
C SER A 61 -5.54 -4.87 2.73
N ILE A 62 -4.46 -5.52 2.26
CA ILE A 62 -3.71 -6.51 3.03
C ILE A 62 -2.81 -5.84 4.07
N PHE A 63 -1.93 -4.94 3.64
CA PHE A 63 -0.93 -4.36 4.53
C PHE A 63 -1.49 -3.34 5.52
N LEU A 64 -2.56 -2.62 5.16
CA LEU A 64 -3.29 -1.76 6.09
C LEU A 64 -4.34 -2.50 6.93
N LEU A 65 -4.52 -3.81 6.78
CA LEU A 65 -5.54 -4.57 7.49
C LEU A 65 -5.52 -4.35 9.01
N PRO A 66 -4.36 -4.38 9.71
CA PRO A 66 -4.34 -4.11 11.16
C PRO A 66 -4.81 -2.70 11.51
N TYR A 67 -4.42 -1.69 10.71
CA TYR A 67 -4.85 -0.30 10.86
C TYR A 67 -6.36 -0.17 10.61
N LEU A 68 -6.86 -0.74 9.50
CA LEU A 68 -8.26 -0.68 9.09
C LEU A 68 -9.16 -1.41 10.10
N PHE A 69 -8.77 -2.61 10.52
CA PHE A 69 -9.50 -3.38 11.52
C PHE A 69 -9.64 -2.59 12.81
N LEU A 70 -8.54 -2.05 13.36
CA LEU A 70 -8.57 -1.24 14.59
C LEU A 70 -9.50 -0.04 14.47
N ASN A 71 -9.51 0.66 13.32
CA ASN A 71 -10.26 1.90 13.13
C ASN A 71 -11.71 1.69 12.68
N LEU A 72 -12.05 0.53 12.10
CA LEU A 72 -13.41 0.19 11.69
C LEU A 72 -14.21 -0.46 12.83
N LEU A 73 -13.57 -1.07 13.82
CA LEU A 73 -14.26 -1.64 14.98
C LEU A 73 -15.22 -0.60 15.60
N PRO A 74 -16.44 -0.99 15.98
CA PRO A 74 -17.46 -0.10 16.56
C PRO A 74 -17.14 0.29 18.02
N LEU A 75 -15.87 0.59 18.32
CA LEU A 75 -15.39 0.96 19.65
C LEU A 75 -15.82 2.38 20.01
N VAL A 76 -16.81 2.51 20.87
CA VAL A 76 -17.30 3.82 21.32
C VAL A 76 -16.27 4.48 22.24
N ASN A 77 -15.90 5.74 21.94
CA ASN A 77 -14.99 6.56 22.73
C ASN A 77 -13.53 6.09 22.86
N GLN A 78 -13.10 4.99 22.24
CA GLN A 78 -11.70 4.59 22.25
C GLN A 78 -10.84 5.48 21.35
N TRP A 79 -11.41 5.99 20.26
CA TRP A 79 -10.69 6.82 19.26
C TRP A 79 -10.10 8.12 19.81
N HIS A 80 -10.54 8.55 21.01
CA HIS A 80 -10.02 9.74 21.69
C HIS A 80 -8.83 9.43 22.59
N LYS A 81 -8.67 8.18 23.01
CA LYS A 81 -7.60 7.78 23.91
C LYS A 81 -6.24 7.95 23.22
N LYS A 82 -5.25 8.43 23.98
CA LYS A 82 -3.89 8.69 23.48
C LYS A 82 -3.25 7.42 22.89
N TRP A 83 -3.35 6.31 23.63
CA TRP A 83 -2.80 5.03 23.19
C TRP A 83 -3.39 4.58 21.85
N PHE A 84 -4.72 4.69 21.64
CA PHE A 84 -5.39 4.30 20.41
C PHE A 84 -4.87 5.11 19.21
N LYS A 85 -4.73 6.44 19.37
CA LYS A 85 -4.20 7.33 18.34
C LYS A 85 -2.76 6.97 17.97
N ILE A 86 -1.93 6.69 18.98
CA ILE A 86 -0.53 6.31 18.78
C ILE A 86 -0.47 4.97 18.03
N THR A 87 -1.15 3.92 18.53
CA THR A 87 -1.14 2.59 17.92
C THR A 87 -1.67 2.62 16.49
N SER A 88 -2.82 3.28 16.27
CA SER A 88 -3.40 3.45 14.94
C SER A 88 -2.44 4.17 13.98
N ASN A 89 -1.76 5.21 14.45
CA ASN A 89 -0.82 5.97 13.65
C ASN A 89 0.46 5.17 13.34
N VAL A 90 0.97 4.42 14.31
CA VAL A 90 2.14 3.55 14.13
C VAL A 90 1.84 2.44 13.11
N LEU A 91 0.70 1.75 13.25
CA LEU A 91 0.30 0.71 12.29
C LEU A 91 0.17 1.27 10.87
N TYR A 92 -0.41 2.46 10.72
CA TYR A 92 -0.54 3.13 9.43
C TYR A 92 0.83 3.45 8.81
N LEU A 93 1.72 4.05 9.61
CA LEU A 93 3.05 4.44 9.15
C LEU A 93 3.91 3.22 8.80
N LEU A 94 3.95 2.20 9.67
CA LEU A 94 4.71 0.98 9.43
C LEU A 94 4.32 0.31 8.12
N ALA A 95 3.02 0.16 7.87
CA ALA A 95 2.54 -0.45 6.63
C ALA A 95 2.96 0.36 5.39
N ASN A 96 2.82 1.69 5.42
CA ASN A 96 3.20 2.53 4.29
C ASN A 96 4.72 2.58 4.08
N VAL A 97 5.51 2.72 5.14
CA VAL A 97 6.97 2.69 5.07
C VAL A 97 7.44 1.38 4.43
N PHE A 98 6.88 0.24 4.87
CA PHE A 98 7.18 -1.06 4.28
C PHE A 98 6.84 -1.11 2.79
N MET A 99 5.60 -0.73 2.41
CA MET A 99 5.16 -0.76 1.01
C MET A 99 6.01 0.13 0.10
N ILE A 100 6.38 1.34 0.57
CA ILE A 100 7.26 2.26 -0.17
C ILE A 100 8.66 1.66 -0.30
N ALA A 101 9.24 1.15 0.80
CA ALA A 101 10.58 0.57 0.81
C ALA A 101 10.72 -0.58 -0.18
N VAL A 102 9.83 -1.57 -0.12
CA VAL A 102 9.94 -2.75 -0.99
C VAL A 102 9.72 -2.42 -2.47
N ASN A 103 8.83 -1.47 -2.80
CA ASN A 103 8.65 -1.01 -4.18
C ASN A 103 9.89 -0.29 -4.72
N LEU A 104 10.56 0.52 -3.91
CA LEU A 104 11.76 1.23 -4.32
C LEU A 104 12.99 0.30 -4.44
N ILE A 105 13.16 -0.63 -3.49
CA ILE A 105 14.21 -1.65 -3.56
C ILE A 105 14.04 -2.48 -4.84
N ASP A 106 12.81 -2.83 -5.17
CA ASP A 106 12.50 -3.60 -6.37
C ASP A 106 12.82 -2.85 -7.67
N ALA A 107 12.77 -1.53 -7.69
CA ALA A 107 13.17 -0.75 -8.85
C ALA A 107 14.65 -0.97 -9.22
N GLY A 108 15.54 -1.10 -8.23
CA GLY A 108 16.92 -1.46 -8.44
C GLY A 108 17.10 -2.95 -8.78
N TYR A 109 16.43 -3.82 -8.03
CA TYR A 109 16.51 -5.28 -8.19
C TYR A 109 16.05 -5.75 -9.58
N TYR A 110 15.01 -5.12 -10.14
CA TYR A 110 14.46 -5.49 -11.45
C TYR A 110 15.46 -5.41 -12.60
N ARG A 111 16.43 -4.51 -12.54
CA ARG A 111 17.50 -4.39 -13.56
C ARG A 111 18.36 -5.62 -13.71
N PHE A 112 18.48 -6.42 -12.65
CA PHE A 112 19.29 -7.64 -12.66
C PHE A 112 18.46 -8.90 -12.87
N SER A 113 17.26 -8.92 -12.29
CA SER A 113 16.43 -10.14 -12.26
C SER A 113 15.40 -10.23 -13.38
N PHE A 114 15.07 -9.09 -14.01
CA PHE A 114 13.98 -8.94 -14.99
C PHE A 114 12.62 -9.46 -14.51
N LYS A 115 12.48 -9.63 -13.20
CA LYS A 115 11.22 -10.01 -12.55
C LYS A 115 11.02 -9.19 -11.28
N ARG A 116 9.75 -8.99 -10.91
CA ARG A 116 9.40 -8.36 -9.62
C ARG A 116 9.95 -9.19 -8.46
N LEU A 117 10.33 -8.50 -7.41
CA LEU A 117 10.78 -9.10 -6.17
C LEU A 117 9.71 -10.03 -5.61
N THR A 118 10.10 -11.26 -5.28
CA THR A 118 9.27 -12.31 -4.71
C THR A 118 9.88 -12.81 -3.41
N ALA A 119 9.15 -13.64 -2.65
CA ALA A 119 9.65 -14.21 -1.39
C ALA A 119 10.94 -15.05 -1.55
N ASP A 120 11.27 -15.48 -2.77
CA ASP A 120 12.53 -16.20 -3.04
C ASP A 120 13.77 -15.44 -2.57
N ILE A 121 13.69 -14.10 -2.49
CA ILE A 121 14.81 -13.27 -2.00
C ILE A 121 15.21 -13.66 -0.57
N THR A 122 14.28 -14.12 0.26
CA THR A 122 14.58 -14.53 1.63
C THR A 122 15.54 -15.71 1.68
N ARG A 123 15.53 -16.58 0.65
CA ARG A 123 16.47 -17.70 0.53
C ARG A 123 17.90 -17.19 0.25
N TYR A 124 18.04 -16.14 -0.53
CA TYR A 124 19.35 -15.55 -0.83
C TYR A 124 19.88 -14.71 0.33
N LEU A 125 19.01 -14.09 1.13
CA LEU A 125 19.39 -13.32 2.32
C LEU A 125 19.87 -14.20 3.48
N GLY A 126 19.51 -15.50 3.48
CA GLY A 126 19.88 -16.46 4.53
C GLY A 126 21.13 -17.30 4.20
N VAL A 127 21.59 -17.31 2.96
CA VAL A 127 22.68 -18.16 2.47
C VAL A 127 23.89 -17.31 2.10
N GLY A 128 24.69 -16.92 3.08
CA GLY A 128 25.97 -16.25 2.86
C GLY A 128 26.14 -15.04 3.77
N GLY A 129 27.22 -15.01 4.55
CA GLY A 129 27.55 -13.93 5.48
C GLY A 129 27.82 -12.54 4.86
N ASP A 130 27.68 -12.39 3.55
CA ASP A 130 28.06 -11.19 2.79
C ASP A 130 26.98 -10.08 2.82
N PHE A 131 25.85 -10.33 3.48
CA PHE A 131 24.75 -9.34 3.52
C PHE A 131 25.17 -8.01 4.15
N ASN A 132 26.02 -8.07 5.18
CA ASN A 132 26.52 -6.87 5.85
C ASN A 132 27.48 -6.04 4.96
N GLU A 133 28.13 -6.68 3.99
CA GLU A 133 29.02 -6.00 3.02
C GLU A 133 28.24 -5.48 1.81
N LEU A 134 27.18 -6.20 1.41
CA LEU A 134 26.35 -5.82 0.27
C LEU A 134 25.47 -4.59 0.55
N ILE A 135 24.98 -4.41 1.79
CA ILE A 135 24.12 -3.25 2.14
C ILE A 135 24.86 -1.91 1.93
N PRO A 136 26.08 -1.68 2.45
CA PRO A 136 26.80 -0.42 2.22
C PRO A 136 27.08 -0.15 0.74
N GLN A 137 27.45 -1.20 -0.02
CA GLN A 137 27.64 -1.10 -1.46
C GLN A 137 26.35 -0.73 -2.18
N PHE A 138 25.22 -1.40 -1.87
CA PHE A 138 23.92 -1.06 -2.43
C PHE A 138 23.50 0.37 -2.12
N LEU A 139 23.69 0.84 -0.89
CA LEU A 139 23.38 2.22 -0.49
C LEU A 139 24.22 3.24 -1.26
N ARG A 140 25.48 2.91 -1.56
CA ARG A 140 26.40 3.76 -2.32
C ARG A 140 26.03 3.79 -3.81
N ASP A 141 25.76 2.64 -4.41
CA ASP A 141 25.50 2.51 -5.84
C ASP A 141 24.08 3.03 -6.20
N TYR A 142 23.12 2.87 -5.28
CA TYR A 142 21.71 3.28 -5.45
C TYR A 142 21.32 4.45 -4.56
N TRP A 143 22.23 5.36 -4.24
CA TRP A 143 21.99 6.53 -3.38
C TRP A 143 20.76 7.36 -3.81
N HIS A 144 20.48 7.43 -5.11
CA HIS A 144 19.31 8.12 -5.67
C HIS A 144 17.98 7.44 -5.26
N ILE A 145 17.93 6.10 -5.16
CA ILE A 145 16.76 5.38 -4.64
C ILE A 145 16.57 5.71 -3.16
N VAL A 146 17.65 5.73 -2.40
CA VAL A 146 17.64 6.10 -0.97
C VAL A 146 17.15 7.54 -0.78
N THR A 147 17.62 8.46 -1.62
CA THR A 147 17.16 9.87 -1.59
C THR A 147 15.66 9.98 -1.85
N VAL A 148 15.16 9.29 -2.89
CA VAL A 148 13.71 9.25 -3.18
C VAL A 148 12.93 8.65 -2.03
N PHE A 149 13.43 7.58 -1.41
CA PHE A 149 12.80 6.97 -0.23
C PHE A 149 12.68 7.98 0.93
N ILE A 150 13.77 8.66 1.28
CA ILE A 150 13.77 9.67 2.35
C ILE A 150 12.77 10.81 2.03
N CYS A 151 12.78 11.32 0.80
CA CYS A 151 11.84 12.34 0.37
C CYS A 151 10.38 11.88 0.51
N LEU A 152 10.06 10.66 0.06
CA LEU A 152 8.70 10.11 0.18
C LEU A 152 8.30 9.92 1.65
N LEU A 153 9.22 9.51 2.52
CA LEU A 153 8.95 9.42 3.95
C LEU A 153 8.64 10.79 4.56
N ILE A 154 9.43 11.82 4.24
CA ILE A 154 9.18 13.19 4.74
C ILE A 154 7.78 13.65 4.31
N VAL A 155 7.42 13.44 3.04
CA VAL A 155 6.09 13.79 2.51
C VAL A 155 4.99 12.98 3.22
N LEU A 156 5.17 11.66 3.42
CA LEU A 156 4.24 10.81 4.13
C LEU A 156 4.00 11.30 5.57
N PHE A 157 5.07 11.55 6.33
CA PHE A 157 4.99 12.01 7.71
C PHE A 157 4.32 13.39 7.82
N THR A 158 4.65 14.30 6.91
CA THR A 158 4.09 15.66 6.87
C THR A 158 2.59 15.62 6.58
N ILE A 159 2.16 14.91 5.53
CA ILE A 159 0.74 14.82 5.15
C ILE A 159 -0.04 14.06 6.23
N ASN A 160 0.50 12.96 6.77
CA ASN A 160 -0.14 12.22 7.84
C ASN A 160 -0.34 13.06 9.10
N THR A 161 0.66 13.87 9.49
CA THR A 161 0.56 14.79 10.63
C THR A 161 -0.49 15.87 10.37
N PHE A 162 -0.52 16.43 9.18
CA PHE A 162 -1.53 17.40 8.74
C PHE A 162 -2.95 16.81 8.81
N LEU A 163 -3.16 15.60 8.28
CA LEU A 163 -4.45 14.91 8.34
C LEU A 163 -4.88 14.64 9.79
N ASN A 164 -3.96 14.22 10.65
CA ASN A 164 -4.23 13.98 12.06
C ASN A 164 -4.61 15.26 12.82
N LYS A 165 -4.03 16.42 12.43
CA LYS A 165 -4.38 17.73 13.01
C LYS A 165 -5.73 18.23 12.49
N LYS A 166 -5.99 18.13 11.18
CA LYS A 166 -7.19 18.66 10.51
C LYS A 166 -8.45 17.82 10.80
N LEU A 167 -8.30 16.51 10.86
CA LEU A 167 -9.42 15.56 11.00
C LEU A 167 -9.46 14.93 12.39
N LYS A 168 -9.40 15.75 13.44
CA LYS A 168 -9.51 15.26 14.82
C LYS A 168 -10.91 14.65 15.03
N PRO A 169 -10.99 13.38 15.48
CA PRO A 169 -12.28 12.79 15.82
C PRO A 169 -12.91 13.58 16.98
N HIS A 170 -14.18 13.90 16.86
CA HIS A 170 -14.93 14.60 17.89
C HIS A 170 -15.54 13.57 18.86
N LYS A 171 -15.60 13.92 20.18
CA LYS A 171 -16.29 13.09 21.18
C LYS A 171 -17.78 13.06 20.82
N GLU A 172 -18.30 11.91 20.55
CA GLU A 172 -19.72 11.71 20.29
C GLU A 172 -20.39 11.21 21.58
N LYS A 173 -21.56 11.74 21.91
CA LYS A 173 -22.33 11.24 23.06
C LYS A 173 -22.72 9.78 22.80
N PHE A 174 -22.59 8.94 23.84
CA PHE A 174 -22.96 7.55 23.76
C PHE A 174 -24.45 7.44 23.45
N SER A 175 -24.78 6.72 22.38
CA SER A 175 -26.16 6.44 21.95
C SER A 175 -26.22 5.06 21.33
N LYS A 176 -27.31 4.31 21.58
CA LYS A 176 -27.57 3.03 20.91
C LYS A 176 -27.59 3.19 19.38
N PHE A 177 -28.12 4.30 18.88
CA PHE A 177 -28.13 4.63 17.47
C PHE A 177 -26.71 4.82 16.89
N LEU A 178 -25.79 5.38 17.67
CA LEU A 178 -24.41 5.54 17.28
C LEU A 178 -23.69 4.19 17.13
N ILE A 179 -23.93 3.26 18.06
CA ILE A 179 -23.38 1.90 17.98
C ILE A 179 -23.93 1.21 16.74
N LEU A 180 -25.24 1.25 16.51
CA LEU A 180 -25.87 0.65 15.35
C LEU A 180 -25.27 1.18 14.03
N LYS A 181 -25.12 2.51 13.91
CA LYS A 181 -24.51 3.13 12.72
C LYS A 181 -23.07 2.66 12.49
N ARG A 182 -22.28 2.52 13.56
CA ARG A 182 -20.88 2.05 13.47
C ARG A 182 -20.80 0.57 13.13
N SER A 183 -21.72 -0.24 13.69
CA SER A 183 -21.81 -1.66 13.37
C SER A 183 -22.20 -1.87 11.91
N ILE A 184 -23.14 -1.09 11.38
CA ILE A 184 -23.52 -1.12 9.96
C ILE A 184 -22.30 -0.73 9.09
N ALA A 185 -21.59 0.34 9.46
CA ALA A 185 -20.38 0.76 8.72
C ALA A 185 -19.32 -0.34 8.72
N PHE A 186 -19.12 -1.05 9.83
CA PHE A 186 -18.20 -2.19 9.92
C PHE A 186 -18.66 -3.35 9.03
N ILE A 187 -19.94 -3.74 9.11
CA ILE A 187 -20.52 -4.83 8.30
C ILE A 187 -20.41 -4.55 6.80
N VAL A 188 -20.50 -3.28 6.38
CA VAL A 188 -20.32 -2.90 4.96
C VAL A 188 -18.85 -2.82 4.57
N ALA A 189 -18.01 -2.30 5.44
CA ALA A 189 -16.59 -2.09 5.14
C ALA A 189 -15.79 -3.41 5.05
N VAL A 190 -16.11 -4.41 5.89
CA VAL A 190 -15.38 -5.69 5.89
C VAL A 190 -15.51 -6.45 4.56
N PRO A 191 -16.72 -6.70 4.01
CA PRO A 191 -16.86 -7.32 2.70
C PRO A 191 -16.20 -6.52 1.58
N LEU A 192 -16.27 -5.19 1.63
CA LEU A 192 -15.60 -4.32 0.66
C LEU A 192 -14.08 -4.48 0.70
N LEU A 193 -13.49 -4.56 1.88
CA LEU A 193 -12.05 -4.81 2.05
C LEU A 193 -11.66 -6.20 1.55
N ILE A 194 -12.47 -7.22 1.83
CA ILE A 194 -12.27 -8.58 1.31
C ILE A 194 -12.34 -8.57 -0.22
N LEU A 195 -13.28 -7.82 -0.81
CA LEU A 195 -13.40 -7.67 -2.26
C LEU A 195 -12.15 -7.02 -2.86
N PHE A 196 -11.63 -5.96 -2.26
CA PHE A 196 -10.39 -5.32 -2.69
C PHE A 196 -9.19 -6.25 -2.53
N GLN A 197 -9.08 -6.96 -1.40
CA GLN A 197 -8.01 -7.92 -1.16
C GLN A 197 -8.02 -9.05 -2.19
N ARG A 198 -9.21 -9.58 -2.52
CA ARG A 198 -9.37 -10.60 -3.59
C ARG A 198 -9.10 -10.04 -4.98
N GLY A 199 -9.13 -8.73 -5.15
CA GLY A 199 -9.01 -8.05 -6.43
C GLY A 199 -10.28 -8.12 -7.30
N GLY A 200 -11.47 -8.35 -6.69
CA GLY A 200 -12.76 -8.36 -7.37
C GLY A 200 -13.63 -9.58 -7.04
N VAL A 201 -14.76 -9.71 -7.75
CA VAL A 201 -15.78 -10.76 -7.55
C VAL A 201 -15.49 -12.09 -8.27
N GLN A 202 -14.31 -12.22 -8.88
CA GLN A 202 -13.93 -13.43 -9.60
C GLN A 202 -13.85 -14.68 -8.69
N THR A 203 -14.05 -15.86 -9.28
CA THR A 203 -14.02 -17.15 -8.57
C THR A 203 -12.66 -17.41 -7.91
N ARG A 204 -11.55 -17.14 -8.64
CA ARG A 204 -10.19 -17.30 -8.10
C ARG A 204 -9.64 -15.95 -7.61
N PRO A 205 -9.00 -15.89 -6.42
CA PRO A 205 -8.34 -14.67 -5.97
C PRO A 205 -7.29 -14.18 -6.98
N LEU A 206 -7.04 -12.86 -6.97
CA LEU A 206 -6.03 -12.24 -7.83
C LEU A 206 -4.66 -12.91 -7.61
N GLY A 207 -4.02 -13.35 -8.68
CA GLY A 207 -2.70 -13.97 -8.70
C GLY A 207 -1.76 -13.23 -9.66
N LEU A 208 -0.47 -13.57 -9.63
CA LEU A 208 0.55 -12.91 -10.47
C LEU A 208 0.22 -13.07 -11.97
N MET A 209 -0.25 -14.25 -12.38
CA MET A 209 -0.57 -14.55 -13.77
C MET A 209 -1.70 -13.70 -14.37
N HIS A 210 -2.59 -13.14 -13.54
CA HIS A 210 -3.65 -12.27 -14.05
C HIS A 210 -3.13 -10.92 -14.57
N ALA A 211 -1.86 -10.56 -14.32
CA ALA A 211 -1.28 -9.34 -14.85
C ALA A 211 -1.19 -9.36 -16.39
N SER A 212 -1.00 -10.54 -17.02
CA SER A 212 -0.96 -10.71 -18.47
C SER A 212 -2.31 -10.40 -19.18
N GLN A 213 -3.41 -10.28 -18.42
CA GLN A 213 -4.70 -9.87 -18.98
C GLN A 213 -4.75 -8.37 -19.35
N TYR A 214 -3.83 -7.57 -18.82
CA TYR A 214 -3.81 -6.12 -19.00
C TYR A 214 -2.77 -5.65 -20.02
N THR A 215 -1.76 -6.45 -20.27
CA THR A 215 -0.64 -6.04 -21.12
C THR A 215 0.15 -7.25 -21.62
N THR A 216 1.13 -7.02 -22.49
CA THR A 216 2.06 -8.04 -22.98
C THR A 216 2.90 -8.62 -21.84
N THR A 217 3.45 -9.82 -22.05
CA THR A 217 4.28 -10.51 -21.05
C THR A 217 5.46 -9.65 -20.58
N GLN A 218 6.07 -8.89 -21.48
CA GLN A 218 7.19 -8.00 -21.21
C GLN A 218 6.79 -6.87 -20.23
N ASN A 219 5.56 -6.38 -20.32
CA ASN A 219 5.07 -5.24 -19.54
C ASN A 219 4.31 -5.65 -18.27
N THR A 220 4.14 -6.96 -17.98
CA THR A 220 3.40 -7.44 -16.80
C THR A 220 3.95 -6.91 -15.48
N ALA A 221 5.27 -6.67 -15.42
CA ALA A 221 5.91 -6.08 -14.25
C ALA A 221 5.41 -4.67 -13.93
N LEU A 222 4.92 -3.91 -14.92
CA LEU A 222 4.33 -2.58 -14.70
C LEU A 222 2.97 -2.66 -14.00
N VAL A 223 2.23 -3.73 -14.22
CA VAL A 223 0.91 -3.96 -13.60
C VAL A 223 1.05 -4.39 -12.14
N LEU A 224 2.06 -5.20 -11.85
CA LEU A 224 2.32 -5.74 -10.51
C LEU A 224 2.99 -4.69 -9.62
N ASN A 225 2.72 -4.76 -8.32
CA ASN A 225 3.50 -4.04 -7.30
C ASN A 225 4.16 -5.03 -6.34
N THR A 226 5.28 -4.64 -5.77
CA THR A 226 6.11 -5.51 -4.94
C THR A 226 5.46 -5.96 -3.64
N PRO A 227 4.69 -5.14 -2.91
CA PRO A 227 3.93 -5.64 -1.78
C PRO A 227 3.01 -6.80 -2.14
N PHE A 228 2.33 -6.74 -3.29
CA PHE A 228 1.48 -7.82 -3.75
C PHE A 228 2.28 -9.08 -4.11
N THR A 229 3.37 -8.94 -4.86
CA THR A 229 4.19 -10.10 -5.26
C THR A 229 4.79 -10.81 -4.06
N LEU A 230 5.30 -10.07 -3.08
CA LEU A 230 5.78 -10.63 -1.82
C LEU A 230 4.68 -11.41 -1.10
N TYR A 231 3.53 -10.78 -0.84
CA TYR A 231 2.42 -11.44 -0.15
C TYR A 231 1.96 -12.74 -0.84
N ARG A 232 1.98 -12.77 -2.17
CA ARG A 232 1.49 -13.94 -2.94
C ARG A 232 2.51 -15.06 -3.08
N THR A 233 3.75 -14.81 -2.78
CA THR A 233 4.85 -15.78 -2.94
C THR A 233 5.40 -16.29 -1.60
N PHE A 234 5.03 -15.65 -0.47
CA PHE A 234 5.13 -16.20 0.88
C PHE A 234 4.04 -17.22 1.13
#